data_a0e788aed98b8930dba2ecc6a3aac3be
#
_entry.id   a0e788aed98b8930dba2ecc6a3aac3be
#
_cell.length_a   1.000
_cell.length_b   1.000
_cell.length_c   1.000
_cell.angle_alpha   90.00
_cell.angle_beta   90.00
_cell.angle_gamma   90.00
#
_symmetry.space_group_name_H-M   'P 1'
#
loop_
_entity.id
_entity.type
_entity.pdbx_description
1 polymer ?
#
loop_
_entity_poly.entity_id
_entity_poly.type
_entity_poly.pdbx_seq_one_letter_code
_entity_poly.pdbx_strand_id
1 'polypeptide(L)'
;MRFDDRFQWLVWISISEIGTMLVFSNYSALLPILQKEWSLTNSQAGWIYSSYQIGYILAVVCLTSLTDYTNPKYIYILTAFWAGISGILFSLWTEGFQSALVLRTLMGIGLAGTYMPGLRMVSEIFPPHERGRAVGIYVGAFSLGVALSLFLTGLFNSLFSWRFAFLLTSLGPIGGGIIAFFQLGEIPKRKGEEEERISLSEVLRNRPVLVMIGGYVSHMWEMFGMRGWMVAFLTACLMTARFDFSKAVSLGAVISSVVILAGAVSNALAGALSDRFGRSNTIIVLMLGSGLISLLIGWTRTFPFWLVLTLSILYGFMVTGESSVLSTRITELAHPSGLGRTMALQSLLGFGAASVSPILFGYVLDLTNPVDALTRFGYLPNWGWAFMLLGIGGLMGPLMIWRIKKEVR
;
A
#
# COMPACT_ATOMS: atom_id res chain seq x y z
N MET A 1 -19.68 6.62 26.00
CA MET A 1 -19.59 5.24 25.46
C MET A 1 -18.87 4.39 26.50
N ARG A 2 -19.42 3.26 26.91
CA ARG A 2 -18.74 2.31 27.81
C ARG A 2 -17.57 1.66 27.06
N PHE A 3 -16.62 1.04 27.80
CA PHE A 3 -15.46 0.38 27.17
C PHE A 3 -15.90 -0.73 26.18
N ASP A 4 -16.87 -1.54 26.56
CA ASP A 4 -17.40 -2.63 25.74
C ASP A 4 -18.04 -2.09 24.43
N ASP A 5 -18.76 -0.96 24.51
CA ASP A 5 -19.36 -0.32 23.33
C ASP A 5 -18.28 0.20 22.36
N ARG A 6 -17.15 0.78 22.90
CA ARG A 6 -16.06 1.29 22.08
C ARG A 6 -15.28 0.17 21.41
N PHE A 7 -15.06 -0.94 22.14
CA PHE A 7 -14.39 -2.10 21.57
C PHE A 7 -15.22 -2.75 20.47
N GLN A 8 -16.52 -2.91 20.68
CA GLN A 8 -17.43 -3.41 19.64
C GLN A 8 -17.45 -2.50 18.43
N TRP A 9 -17.48 -1.18 18.63
CA TRP A 9 -17.38 -0.21 17.55
C TRP A 9 -16.06 -0.33 16.76
N LEU A 10 -14.92 -0.53 17.47
CA LEU A 10 -13.61 -0.76 16.82
C LEU A 10 -13.61 -2.03 15.97
N VAL A 11 -14.25 -3.09 16.44
CA VAL A 11 -14.37 -4.34 15.67
C VAL A 11 -15.13 -4.09 14.37
N TRP A 12 -16.26 -3.37 14.43
CA TRP A 12 -17.07 -3.10 13.25
C TRP A 12 -16.36 -2.21 12.23
N ILE A 13 -15.69 -1.14 12.66
CA ILE A 13 -14.94 -0.30 11.73
C ILE A 13 -13.73 -1.07 11.14
N SER A 14 -13.11 -1.96 11.90
CA SER A 14 -12.02 -2.80 11.41
C SER A 14 -12.50 -3.82 10.38
N ILE A 15 -13.65 -4.45 10.58
CA ILE A 15 -14.28 -5.34 9.58
C ILE A 15 -14.66 -4.55 8.33
N SER A 16 -15.24 -3.36 8.52
CA SER A 16 -15.55 -2.45 7.40
C SER A 16 -14.29 -2.10 6.61
N GLU A 17 -13.18 -1.77 7.28
CA GLU A 17 -11.90 -1.45 6.64
C GLU A 17 -11.32 -2.64 5.88
N ILE A 18 -11.36 -3.86 6.44
CA ILE A 18 -10.99 -5.07 5.70
C ILE A 18 -11.79 -5.17 4.40
N GLY A 19 -13.10 -4.94 4.47
CA GLY A 19 -13.98 -4.94 3.29
C GLY A 19 -13.55 -3.91 2.25
N THR A 20 -13.31 -2.66 2.66
CA THR A 20 -12.92 -1.58 1.73
C THR A 20 -11.57 -1.85 1.06
N MET A 21 -10.66 -2.57 1.73
CA MET A 21 -9.35 -2.90 1.21
C MET A 21 -9.33 -4.09 0.22
N LEU A 22 -10.43 -4.83 0.04
CA LEU A 22 -10.46 -5.95 -0.91
C LEU A 22 -10.24 -5.54 -2.37
N VAL A 23 -10.41 -4.27 -2.72
CA VAL A 23 -10.12 -3.73 -4.06
C VAL A 23 -8.71 -3.16 -4.20
N PHE A 24 -7.91 -3.15 -3.13
CA PHE A 24 -6.59 -2.51 -3.14
C PHE A 24 -5.61 -3.24 -4.06
N SER A 25 -5.48 -4.54 -3.92
CA SER A 25 -4.49 -5.36 -4.62
C SER A 25 -5.07 -6.29 -5.69
N ASN A 26 -6.38 -6.24 -5.97
CA ASN A 26 -7.01 -7.11 -6.95
C ASN A 26 -6.44 -6.95 -8.36
N TYR A 27 -6.02 -5.73 -8.76
CA TYR A 27 -5.36 -5.50 -10.04
C TYR A 27 -3.97 -6.18 -10.08
N SER A 28 -3.12 -5.99 -9.07
CA SER A 28 -1.79 -6.64 -9.05
C SER A 28 -1.88 -8.16 -8.99
N ALA A 29 -2.92 -8.71 -8.34
CA ALA A 29 -3.19 -10.16 -8.36
C ALA A 29 -3.48 -10.70 -9.76
N LEU A 30 -4.08 -9.89 -10.62
CA LEU A 30 -4.52 -10.26 -11.97
C LEU A 30 -3.64 -9.66 -13.07
N LEU A 31 -2.64 -8.84 -12.70
CA LEU A 31 -1.81 -8.10 -13.66
C LEU A 31 -1.30 -8.97 -14.81
N PRO A 32 -0.73 -10.20 -14.59
CA PRO A 32 -0.23 -11.00 -15.71
C PRO A 32 -1.33 -11.44 -16.68
N ILE A 33 -2.56 -11.69 -16.19
CA ILE A 33 -3.71 -12.07 -17.02
C ILE A 33 -4.17 -10.89 -17.85
N LEU A 34 -4.37 -9.73 -17.20
CA LEU A 34 -4.85 -8.51 -17.84
C LEU A 34 -3.82 -7.99 -18.85
N GLN A 35 -2.53 -8.12 -18.54
CA GLN A 35 -1.45 -7.75 -19.44
C GLN A 35 -1.47 -8.60 -20.71
N LYS A 36 -1.72 -9.90 -20.59
CA LYS A 36 -1.84 -10.81 -21.74
C LYS A 36 -3.12 -10.56 -22.53
N GLU A 37 -4.26 -10.42 -21.85
CA GLU A 37 -5.58 -10.26 -22.48
C GLU A 37 -5.68 -8.96 -23.29
N TRP A 38 -5.14 -7.87 -22.72
CA TRP A 38 -5.20 -6.55 -23.37
C TRP A 38 -3.91 -6.17 -24.13
N SER A 39 -2.97 -7.10 -24.26
CA SER A 39 -1.67 -6.88 -24.94
C SER A 39 -0.95 -5.63 -24.43
N LEU A 40 -0.96 -5.40 -23.10
CA LEU A 40 -0.35 -4.23 -22.46
C LEU A 40 1.17 -4.34 -22.47
N THR A 41 1.85 -3.21 -22.70
CA THR A 41 3.26 -3.08 -22.36
C THR A 41 3.42 -3.11 -20.82
N ASN A 42 4.63 -3.38 -20.33
CA ASN A 42 4.89 -3.36 -18.90
C ASN A 42 4.71 -1.94 -18.33
N SER A 43 5.09 -0.91 -19.06
CA SER A 43 4.84 0.48 -18.68
C SER A 43 3.35 0.77 -18.54
N GLN A 44 2.50 0.32 -19.46
CA GLN A 44 1.05 0.49 -19.37
C GLN A 44 0.46 -0.24 -18.16
N ALA A 45 0.93 -1.46 -17.88
CA ALA A 45 0.52 -2.20 -16.69
C ALA A 45 0.91 -1.46 -15.40
N GLY A 46 2.11 -0.88 -15.35
CA GLY A 46 2.56 -0.02 -14.26
C GLY A 46 1.70 1.24 -14.09
N TRP A 47 1.30 1.90 -15.19
CA TRP A 47 0.40 3.05 -15.16
C TRP A 47 -0.98 2.71 -14.58
N ILE A 48 -1.58 1.58 -14.96
CA ILE A 48 -2.87 1.14 -14.39
C ILE A 48 -2.74 0.86 -12.88
N TYR A 49 -1.65 0.24 -12.44
CA TYR A 49 -1.41 0.06 -11.01
C TYR A 49 -1.28 1.40 -10.29
N SER A 50 -0.49 2.32 -10.82
CA SER A 50 -0.20 3.62 -10.23
C SER A 50 -1.40 4.57 -10.25
N SER A 51 -2.33 4.41 -11.17
CA SER A 51 -3.53 5.25 -11.27
C SER A 51 -4.40 5.19 -10.02
N TYR A 52 -4.37 4.08 -9.29
CA TYR A 52 -5.03 3.96 -7.99
C TYR A 52 -4.42 4.91 -6.93
N GLN A 53 -3.09 5.00 -6.86
CA GLN A 53 -2.38 5.91 -5.96
C GLN A 53 -2.56 7.36 -6.40
N ILE A 54 -2.59 7.61 -7.71
CA ILE A 54 -2.88 8.95 -8.27
C ILE A 54 -4.29 9.40 -7.85
N GLY A 55 -5.29 8.52 -7.98
CA GLY A 55 -6.65 8.80 -7.52
C GLY A 55 -6.70 9.14 -6.02
N TYR A 56 -5.95 8.41 -5.20
CA TYR A 56 -5.81 8.71 -3.77
C TYR A 56 -5.22 10.11 -3.54
N ILE A 57 -4.10 10.46 -4.19
CA ILE A 57 -3.44 11.76 -4.03
C ILE A 57 -4.37 12.91 -4.42
N LEU A 58 -5.10 12.78 -5.52
CA LEU A 58 -6.02 13.81 -6.00
C LEU A 58 -7.17 14.08 -5.04
N ALA A 59 -7.61 13.08 -4.30
CA ALA A 59 -8.80 13.17 -3.45
C ALA A 59 -8.49 13.34 -1.96
N VAL A 60 -7.35 12.85 -1.45
CA VAL A 60 -7.09 12.75 -0.02
C VAL A 60 -7.14 14.09 0.70
N VAL A 61 -6.60 15.16 0.11
CA VAL A 61 -6.60 16.49 0.73
C VAL A 61 -8.04 17.03 0.82
N CYS A 62 -8.80 16.94 -0.26
CA CYS A 62 -10.17 17.42 -0.31
C CYS A 62 -11.09 16.63 0.64
N LEU A 63 -11.04 15.29 0.58
CA LEU A 63 -11.90 14.43 1.38
C LEU A 63 -11.56 14.47 2.87
N THR A 64 -10.27 14.57 3.22
CA THR A 64 -9.86 14.74 4.62
C THR A 64 -10.27 16.10 5.17
N SER A 65 -10.10 17.18 4.40
CA SER A 65 -10.56 18.51 4.81
C SER A 65 -12.08 18.57 4.95
N LEU A 66 -12.84 17.86 4.11
CA LEU A 66 -14.29 17.79 4.19
C LEU A 66 -14.78 17.18 5.51
N THR A 67 -13.96 16.33 6.16
CA THR A 67 -14.28 15.78 7.50
C THR A 67 -14.32 16.85 8.60
N ASP A 68 -13.76 18.05 8.38
CA ASP A 68 -13.85 19.15 9.34
C ASP A 68 -15.25 19.81 9.34
N TYR A 69 -15.95 19.74 8.20
CA TYR A 69 -17.26 20.33 8.00
C TYR A 69 -18.41 19.32 8.12
N THR A 70 -18.15 18.06 7.77
CA THR A 70 -19.14 16.99 7.76
C THR A 70 -18.71 15.85 8.69
N ASN A 71 -19.68 14.99 9.07
CA ASN A 71 -19.36 13.83 9.89
C ASN A 71 -18.50 12.83 9.04
N PRO A 72 -17.31 12.44 9.50
CA PRO A 72 -16.42 11.55 8.76
C PRO A 72 -17.06 10.20 8.41
N LYS A 73 -18.05 9.73 9.17
CA LYS A 73 -18.82 8.52 8.88
C LYS A 73 -19.48 8.58 7.48
N TYR A 74 -20.10 9.71 7.12
CA TYR A 74 -20.80 9.82 5.82
C TYR A 74 -19.83 9.87 4.65
N ILE A 75 -18.67 10.50 4.83
CA ILE A 75 -17.57 10.48 3.81
C ILE A 75 -17.09 9.04 3.63
N TYR A 76 -16.84 8.33 4.72
CA TYR A 76 -16.41 6.92 4.69
C TYR A 76 -17.42 6.04 3.92
N ILE A 77 -18.70 6.13 4.25
CA ILE A 77 -19.77 5.35 3.62
C ILE A 77 -19.87 5.65 2.12
N LEU A 78 -19.94 6.94 1.76
CA LEU A 78 -20.06 7.37 0.36
C LEU A 78 -18.89 6.87 -0.48
N THR A 79 -17.67 7.00 0.03
CA THR A 79 -16.47 6.62 -0.70
C THR A 79 -16.23 5.11 -0.70
N ALA A 80 -16.71 4.37 0.29
CA ALA A 80 -16.76 2.92 0.25
C ALA A 80 -17.66 2.41 -0.89
N PHE A 81 -18.88 2.94 -1.01
CA PHE A 81 -19.77 2.64 -2.14
C PHE A 81 -19.15 3.05 -3.46
N TRP A 82 -18.53 4.24 -3.53
CA TRP A 82 -17.85 4.72 -4.72
C TRP A 82 -16.74 3.77 -5.18
N ALA A 83 -15.89 3.30 -4.25
CA ALA A 83 -14.83 2.33 -4.55
C ALA A 83 -15.40 1.00 -5.07
N GLY A 84 -16.43 0.48 -4.40
CA GLY A 84 -17.09 -0.77 -4.79
C GLY A 84 -17.77 -0.69 -6.15
N ILE A 85 -18.52 0.37 -6.41
CA ILE A 85 -19.17 0.60 -7.71
C ILE A 85 -18.11 0.75 -8.81
N SER A 86 -17.07 1.54 -8.59
CA SER A 86 -15.97 1.70 -9.55
C SER A 86 -15.31 0.35 -9.86
N GLY A 87 -15.15 -0.51 -8.85
CA GLY A 87 -14.61 -1.86 -9.04
C GLY A 87 -15.57 -2.80 -9.79
N ILE A 88 -16.87 -2.72 -9.55
CA ILE A 88 -17.89 -3.47 -10.32
C ILE A 88 -17.85 -3.01 -11.78
N LEU A 89 -17.80 -1.70 -12.04
CA LEU A 89 -17.68 -1.16 -13.40
C LEU A 89 -16.38 -1.63 -14.09
N PHE A 90 -15.28 -1.71 -13.33
CA PHE A 90 -14.03 -2.29 -13.83
C PHE A 90 -14.23 -3.74 -14.30
N SER A 91 -14.89 -4.56 -13.50
CA SER A 91 -15.16 -5.96 -13.86
C SER A 91 -16.01 -6.08 -15.13
N LEU A 92 -17.02 -5.22 -15.29
CA LEU A 92 -18.02 -5.34 -16.35
C LEU A 92 -17.61 -4.68 -17.66
N TRP A 93 -16.94 -3.51 -17.60
CA TRP A 93 -16.76 -2.64 -18.77
C TRP A 93 -15.29 -2.38 -19.17
N THR A 94 -14.32 -2.94 -18.42
CA THR A 94 -12.93 -2.72 -18.82
C THR A 94 -12.53 -3.63 -19.98
N GLU A 95 -12.04 -3.02 -21.05
CA GLU A 95 -11.61 -3.71 -22.28
C GLU A 95 -10.16 -3.40 -22.67
N GLY A 96 -9.42 -2.60 -21.89
CA GLY A 96 -8.06 -2.23 -22.21
C GLY A 96 -7.49 -1.12 -21.32
N PHE A 97 -6.38 -0.56 -21.77
CA PHE A 97 -5.57 0.39 -21.01
C PHE A 97 -6.34 1.61 -20.50
N GLN A 98 -7.06 2.32 -21.40
CA GLN A 98 -7.69 3.59 -21.03
C GLN A 98 -8.83 3.42 -20.02
N SER A 99 -9.74 2.45 -20.27
CA SER A 99 -10.84 2.16 -19.34
C SER A 99 -10.33 1.67 -17.99
N ALA A 100 -9.27 0.84 -17.97
CA ALA A 100 -8.64 0.37 -16.75
C ALA A 100 -8.02 1.52 -15.96
N LEU A 101 -7.31 2.44 -16.63
CA LEU A 101 -6.66 3.59 -16.00
C LEU A 101 -7.69 4.49 -15.31
N VAL A 102 -8.78 4.84 -16.00
CA VAL A 102 -9.85 5.70 -15.46
C VAL A 102 -10.51 5.04 -14.26
N LEU A 103 -10.96 3.79 -14.41
CA LEU A 103 -11.70 3.10 -13.34
C LEU A 103 -10.83 2.82 -12.12
N ARG A 104 -9.52 2.52 -12.31
CA ARG A 104 -8.58 2.40 -11.19
C ARG A 104 -8.34 3.72 -10.47
N THR A 105 -8.28 4.84 -11.20
CA THR A 105 -8.21 6.19 -10.59
C THR A 105 -9.44 6.46 -9.73
N LEU A 106 -10.65 6.15 -10.24
CA LEU A 106 -11.89 6.31 -9.49
C LEU A 106 -11.92 5.46 -8.21
N MET A 107 -11.43 4.22 -8.28
CA MET A 107 -11.29 3.36 -7.09
C MET A 107 -10.32 3.96 -6.05
N GLY A 108 -9.22 4.57 -6.51
CA GLY A 108 -8.25 5.24 -5.64
C GLY A 108 -8.82 6.45 -4.89
N ILE A 109 -9.73 7.19 -5.53
CA ILE A 109 -10.51 8.27 -4.88
C ILE A 109 -11.31 7.69 -3.69
N GLY A 110 -11.90 6.50 -3.86
CA GLY A 110 -12.61 5.81 -2.78
C GLY A 110 -11.71 5.49 -1.58
N LEU A 111 -10.49 5.04 -1.81
CA LEU A 111 -9.52 4.77 -0.72
C LEU A 111 -9.24 6.03 0.12
N ALA A 112 -9.11 7.18 -0.52
CA ALA A 112 -8.81 8.43 0.18
C ALA A 112 -9.90 8.82 1.19
N GLY A 113 -11.15 8.46 0.91
CA GLY A 113 -12.28 8.74 1.78
C GLY A 113 -12.62 7.64 2.78
N THR A 114 -12.03 6.44 2.67
CA THR A 114 -12.20 5.36 3.65
C THR A 114 -11.07 5.36 4.68
N TYR A 115 -9.82 5.23 4.28
CA TYR A 115 -8.71 5.03 5.20
C TYR A 115 -8.50 6.22 6.16
N MET A 116 -8.34 7.44 5.64
CA MET A 116 -8.05 8.61 6.47
C MET A 116 -9.23 9.05 7.34
N PRO A 117 -10.48 9.16 6.85
CA PRO A 117 -11.63 9.40 7.70
C PRO A 117 -11.86 8.31 8.74
N GLY A 118 -11.62 7.04 8.40
CA GLY A 118 -11.68 5.93 9.36
C GLY A 118 -10.68 6.06 10.49
N LEU A 119 -9.43 6.38 10.17
CA LEU A 119 -8.37 6.64 11.14
C LEU A 119 -8.71 7.81 12.07
N ARG A 120 -9.29 8.90 11.51
CA ARG A 120 -9.80 10.03 12.27
C ARG A 120 -10.89 9.59 13.24
N MET A 121 -11.89 8.84 12.78
CA MET A 121 -12.97 8.33 13.61
C MET A 121 -12.46 7.53 14.82
N VAL A 122 -11.50 6.61 14.60
CA VAL A 122 -10.85 5.85 15.67
C VAL A 122 -10.17 6.80 16.66
N SER A 123 -9.43 7.80 16.16
CA SER A 123 -8.68 8.74 16.99
C SER A 123 -9.59 9.66 17.83
N GLU A 124 -10.81 9.93 17.38
CA GLU A 124 -11.78 10.77 18.08
C GLU A 124 -12.58 10.00 19.15
N ILE A 125 -12.87 8.70 18.92
CA ILE A 125 -13.65 7.86 19.86
C ILE A 125 -12.80 7.38 21.05
N PHE A 126 -11.49 7.10 20.82
CA PHE A 126 -10.64 6.55 21.85
C PHE A 126 -9.88 7.63 22.63
N PRO A 127 -9.84 7.56 23.99
CA PRO A 127 -9.08 8.48 24.81
C PRO A 127 -7.57 8.32 24.56
N PRO A 128 -6.74 9.33 24.89
CA PRO A 128 -5.31 9.34 24.57
C PRO A 128 -4.55 8.07 24.99
N HIS A 129 -4.87 7.49 26.15
CA HIS A 129 -4.19 6.30 26.69
C HIS A 129 -4.58 4.98 25.98
N GLU A 130 -5.72 4.92 25.27
CA GLU A 130 -6.16 3.75 24.50
C GLU A 130 -5.98 3.94 22.98
N ARG A 131 -5.81 5.19 22.53
CA ARG A 131 -5.80 5.57 21.12
C ARG A 131 -4.76 4.82 20.30
N GLY A 132 -3.53 4.71 20.82
CA GLY A 132 -2.45 4.02 20.13
C GLY A 132 -2.79 2.56 19.81
N ARG A 133 -3.41 1.85 20.78
CA ARG A 133 -3.84 0.46 20.58
C ARG A 133 -4.99 0.35 19.57
N ALA A 134 -5.98 1.25 19.65
CA ALA A 134 -7.11 1.25 18.75
C ALA A 134 -6.69 1.56 17.29
N VAL A 135 -5.82 2.55 17.11
CA VAL A 135 -5.22 2.88 15.80
C VAL A 135 -4.41 1.71 15.27
N GLY A 136 -3.62 1.04 16.12
CA GLY A 136 -2.85 -0.14 15.74
C GLY A 136 -3.73 -1.29 15.23
N ILE A 137 -4.88 -1.55 15.85
CA ILE A 137 -5.87 -2.55 15.41
C ILE A 137 -6.45 -2.15 14.05
N TYR A 138 -6.84 -0.89 13.86
CA TYR A 138 -7.38 -0.39 12.60
C TYR A 138 -6.38 -0.48 11.44
N VAL A 139 -5.13 -0.08 11.65
CA VAL A 139 -4.03 -0.22 10.66
C VAL A 139 -3.70 -1.70 10.39
N GLY A 140 -3.82 -2.56 11.40
CA GLY A 140 -3.74 -4.01 11.23
C GLY A 140 -4.85 -4.55 10.34
N ALA A 141 -6.08 -4.05 10.49
CA ALA A 141 -7.22 -4.40 9.64
C ALA A 141 -7.00 -3.96 8.18
N PHE A 142 -6.45 -2.76 7.93
CA PHE A 142 -6.01 -2.33 6.60
C PHE A 142 -5.04 -3.35 5.98
N SER A 143 -3.98 -3.73 6.70
CA SER A 143 -2.98 -4.67 6.19
C SER A 143 -3.55 -6.06 5.92
N LEU A 144 -4.44 -6.53 6.78
CA LEU A 144 -5.16 -7.80 6.58
C LEU A 144 -6.07 -7.73 5.34
N GLY A 145 -6.79 -6.62 5.15
CA GLY A 145 -7.64 -6.40 3.97
C GLY A 145 -6.85 -6.42 2.67
N VAL A 146 -5.66 -5.78 2.64
CA VAL A 146 -4.74 -5.81 1.48
C VAL A 146 -4.26 -7.24 1.17
N ALA A 147 -3.91 -8.02 2.20
CA ALA A 147 -3.50 -9.41 2.02
C ALA A 147 -4.65 -10.28 1.54
N LEU A 148 -5.86 -10.12 2.13
CA LEU A 148 -7.07 -10.80 1.71
C LEU A 148 -7.48 -10.43 0.29
N SER A 149 -7.25 -9.19 -0.15
CA SER A 149 -7.46 -8.77 -1.55
C SER A 149 -6.67 -9.65 -2.51
N LEU A 150 -5.37 -9.87 -2.27
CA LEU A 150 -4.53 -10.78 -3.08
C LEU A 150 -5.01 -12.23 -3.00
N PHE A 151 -5.22 -12.73 -1.79
CA PHE A 151 -5.62 -14.10 -1.55
C PHE A 151 -6.94 -14.45 -2.23
N LEU A 152 -7.99 -13.66 -1.95
CA LEU A 152 -9.33 -13.90 -2.48
C LEU A 152 -9.38 -13.70 -4.00
N THR A 153 -8.67 -12.71 -4.53
CA THR A 153 -8.59 -12.51 -5.98
C THR A 153 -7.91 -13.69 -6.66
N GLY A 154 -6.78 -14.18 -6.12
CA GLY A 154 -6.10 -15.37 -6.63
C GLY A 154 -6.98 -16.61 -6.55
N LEU A 155 -7.66 -16.83 -5.42
CA LEU A 155 -8.58 -17.94 -5.21
C LEU A 155 -9.76 -17.90 -6.18
N PHE A 156 -10.46 -16.78 -6.27
CA PHE A 156 -11.62 -16.65 -7.17
C PHE A 156 -11.23 -16.73 -8.65
N ASN A 157 -10.04 -16.23 -9.01
CA ASN A 157 -9.52 -16.39 -10.36
C ASN A 157 -9.23 -17.86 -10.70
N SER A 158 -8.79 -18.66 -9.72
CA SER A 158 -8.57 -20.12 -9.94
C SER A 158 -9.85 -20.91 -10.11
N LEU A 159 -10.96 -20.44 -9.52
CA LEU A 159 -12.27 -21.12 -9.54
C LEU A 159 -13.16 -20.65 -10.68
N PHE A 160 -13.02 -19.42 -11.12
CA PHE A 160 -13.90 -18.77 -12.08
C PHE A 160 -13.10 -18.05 -13.18
N SER A 161 -13.23 -16.71 -13.26
CA SER A 161 -12.53 -15.85 -14.21
C SER A 161 -12.00 -14.60 -13.51
N TRP A 162 -11.09 -13.88 -14.15
CA TRP A 162 -10.60 -12.62 -13.60
C TRP A 162 -11.70 -11.57 -13.40
N ARG A 163 -12.69 -11.53 -14.30
CA ARG A 163 -13.84 -10.62 -14.19
C ARG A 163 -14.65 -10.94 -12.94
N PHE A 164 -14.92 -12.22 -12.70
CA PHE A 164 -15.68 -12.66 -11.53
C PHE A 164 -14.90 -12.44 -10.23
N ALA A 165 -13.59 -12.71 -10.22
CA ALA A 165 -12.71 -12.43 -9.09
C ALA A 165 -12.70 -10.92 -8.74
N PHE A 166 -12.61 -10.08 -9.76
CA PHE A 166 -12.67 -8.62 -9.59
C PHE A 166 -14.03 -8.15 -9.08
N LEU A 167 -15.12 -8.71 -9.60
CA LEU A 167 -16.49 -8.44 -9.16
C LEU A 167 -16.67 -8.77 -7.67
N LEU A 168 -16.33 -10.00 -7.27
CA LEU A 168 -16.52 -10.45 -5.88
C LEU A 168 -15.70 -9.62 -4.89
N THR A 169 -14.45 -9.31 -5.21
CA THR A 169 -13.63 -8.45 -4.34
C THR A 169 -14.16 -7.02 -4.28
N SER A 170 -14.81 -6.54 -5.34
CA SER A 170 -15.45 -5.21 -5.38
C SER A 170 -16.74 -5.12 -4.55
N LEU A 171 -17.35 -6.24 -4.18
CA LEU A 171 -18.44 -6.26 -3.20
C LEU A 171 -17.96 -5.99 -1.77
N GLY A 172 -16.66 -6.15 -1.50
CA GLY A 172 -16.07 -5.87 -0.19
C GLY A 172 -16.30 -4.44 0.29
N PRO A 173 -15.94 -3.39 -0.48
CA PRO A 173 -16.24 -2.00 -0.11
C PRO A 173 -17.74 -1.73 0.06
N ILE A 174 -18.60 -2.34 -0.74
CA ILE A 174 -20.05 -2.24 -0.59
C ILE A 174 -20.48 -2.79 0.78
N GLY A 175 -20.02 -4.00 1.12
CA GLY A 175 -20.27 -4.61 2.43
C GLY A 175 -19.70 -3.77 3.58
N GLY A 176 -18.48 -3.23 3.42
CA GLY A 176 -17.88 -2.32 4.37
C GLY A 176 -18.70 -1.04 4.58
N GLY A 177 -19.18 -0.43 3.50
CA GLY A 177 -20.09 0.72 3.55
C GLY A 177 -21.40 0.42 4.26
N ILE A 178 -22.00 -0.75 4.01
CA ILE A 178 -23.23 -1.21 4.69
C ILE A 178 -22.96 -1.40 6.19
N ILE A 179 -21.88 -2.06 6.58
CA ILE A 179 -21.48 -2.24 7.97
C ILE A 179 -21.30 -0.86 8.64
N ALA A 180 -20.57 0.05 8.00
CA ALA A 180 -20.35 1.40 8.52
C ALA A 180 -21.68 2.16 8.71
N PHE A 181 -22.62 2.00 7.78
CA PHE A 181 -23.95 2.67 7.87
C PHE A 181 -24.72 2.22 9.11
N PHE A 182 -24.83 0.91 9.36
CA PHE A 182 -25.66 0.36 10.42
C PHE A 182 -24.96 0.29 11.78
N GLN A 183 -23.66 0.06 11.83
CA GLN A 183 -22.94 -0.25 13.07
C GLN A 183 -22.16 0.94 13.65
N LEU A 184 -21.77 1.91 12.82
CA LEU A 184 -21.06 3.08 13.31
C LEU A 184 -22.04 4.18 13.68
N GLY A 185 -22.01 4.62 14.95
CA GLY A 185 -22.73 5.80 15.41
C GLY A 185 -22.17 7.09 14.81
N GLU A 186 -22.92 8.18 14.92
CA GLU A 186 -22.42 9.51 14.57
C GLU A 186 -21.29 9.91 15.54
N ILE A 187 -20.27 10.53 14.96
CA ILE A 187 -19.11 10.99 15.74
C ILE A 187 -19.34 12.42 16.16
N PRO A 188 -19.21 12.75 17.46
CA PRO A 188 -19.34 14.11 17.94
C PRO A 188 -18.35 15.02 17.20
N LYS A 189 -18.83 16.13 16.64
CA LYS A 189 -17.95 17.15 16.05
C LYS A 189 -17.03 17.67 17.16
N ARG A 190 -15.73 17.46 17.00
CA ARG A 190 -14.76 18.14 17.83
C ARG A 190 -14.80 19.64 17.49
N LYS A 191 -15.15 20.49 18.45
CA LYS A 191 -14.92 21.94 18.31
C LYS A 191 -13.42 22.10 18.12
N GLY A 192 -13.00 22.61 16.96
CA GLY A 192 -11.58 22.85 16.67
C GLY A 192 -11.05 23.81 17.73
N GLU A 193 -10.08 23.35 18.51
CA GLU A 193 -9.17 24.26 19.17
C GLU A 193 -8.40 24.96 18.05
N GLU A 194 -8.46 26.28 18.01
CA GLU A 194 -7.57 27.09 17.14
C GLU A 194 -6.15 26.93 17.67
N GLU A 195 -5.52 25.79 17.35
CA GLU A 195 -4.08 25.65 17.56
C GLU A 195 -3.37 26.61 16.61
N GLU A 196 -2.45 27.39 17.15
CA GLU A 196 -1.56 28.24 16.38
C GLU A 196 -0.81 27.39 15.35
N ARG A 197 -1.21 27.48 14.07
CA ARG A 197 -0.72 26.60 13.00
C ARG A 197 0.58 27.15 12.44
N ILE A 198 1.72 26.50 12.68
CA ILE A 198 2.98 26.87 12.02
C ILE A 198 2.84 26.82 10.50
N SER A 199 3.56 27.68 9.79
CA SER A 199 3.51 27.76 8.33
C SER A 199 4.15 26.52 7.67
N LEU A 200 3.78 26.22 6.41
CA LEU A 200 4.45 25.17 5.65
C LEU A 200 5.95 25.46 5.46
N SER A 201 6.33 26.76 5.38
CA SER A 201 7.73 27.16 5.27
C SER A 201 8.56 26.77 6.50
N GLU A 202 7.97 26.75 7.69
CA GLU A 202 8.64 26.31 8.92
C GLU A 202 8.85 24.78 8.93
N VAL A 203 7.87 24.01 8.43
CA VAL A 203 8.05 22.56 8.22
C VAL A 203 9.20 22.29 7.24
N LEU A 204 9.27 23.05 6.14
CA LEU A 204 10.33 22.94 5.14
C LEU A 204 11.72 23.40 5.61
N ARG A 205 11.81 24.12 6.73
CA ARG A 205 13.08 24.48 7.37
C ARG A 205 13.57 23.44 8.38
N ASN A 206 12.70 22.52 8.81
CA ASN A 206 13.07 21.46 9.75
C ASN A 206 13.85 20.34 9.03
N ARG A 207 15.17 20.50 8.91
CA ARG A 207 16.05 19.56 8.18
C ARG A 207 15.95 18.11 8.68
N PRO A 208 15.94 17.80 9.99
CA PRO A 208 15.72 16.44 10.48
C PRO A 208 14.42 15.81 10.00
N VAL A 209 13.32 16.54 10.01
CA VAL A 209 12.01 16.09 9.49
C VAL A 209 12.09 15.80 7.99
N LEU A 210 12.68 16.70 7.21
CA LEU A 210 12.78 16.51 5.74
C LEU A 210 13.60 15.29 5.36
N VAL A 211 14.66 15.00 6.10
CA VAL A 211 15.45 13.78 5.84
C VAL A 211 14.69 12.52 6.18
N MET A 212 13.91 12.51 7.27
CA MET A 212 13.05 11.38 7.58
C MET A 212 11.93 11.23 6.54
N ILE A 213 11.38 12.33 6.03
CA ILE A 213 10.44 12.31 4.90
C ILE A 213 11.14 11.75 3.64
N GLY A 214 12.38 12.14 3.36
CA GLY A 214 13.19 11.56 2.27
C GLY A 214 13.37 10.04 2.42
N GLY A 215 13.64 9.56 3.63
CA GLY A 215 13.63 8.13 3.95
C GLY A 215 12.27 7.47 3.69
N TYR A 216 11.18 8.13 4.06
CA TYR A 216 9.82 7.64 3.81
C TYR A 216 9.50 7.60 2.30
N VAL A 217 9.95 8.57 1.52
CA VAL A 217 9.84 8.57 0.05
C VAL A 217 10.57 7.39 -0.56
N SER A 218 11.82 7.12 -0.13
CA SER A 218 12.59 5.93 -0.51
C SER A 218 11.87 4.62 -0.18
N HIS A 219 11.31 4.53 1.02
CA HIS A 219 10.51 3.40 1.48
C HIS A 219 9.28 3.18 0.58
N MET A 220 8.50 4.22 0.33
CA MET A 220 7.30 4.16 -0.50
C MET A 220 7.59 3.79 -1.95
N TRP A 221 8.69 4.30 -2.50
CA TRP A 221 9.22 3.91 -3.79
C TRP A 221 9.45 2.40 -3.89
N GLU A 222 10.19 1.84 -2.96
CA GLU A 222 10.55 0.42 -2.94
C GLU A 222 9.32 -0.46 -2.69
N MET A 223 8.54 -0.15 -1.66
CA MET A 223 7.39 -0.93 -1.24
C MET A 223 6.30 -1.02 -2.33
N PHE A 224 5.94 0.10 -2.98
CA PHE A 224 4.88 0.10 -3.98
C PHE A 224 5.34 -0.47 -5.32
N GLY A 225 6.59 -0.29 -5.71
CA GLY A 225 7.17 -0.99 -6.85
C GLY A 225 7.14 -2.50 -6.66
N MET A 226 7.57 -2.98 -5.49
CA MET A 226 7.49 -4.40 -5.14
C MET A 226 6.06 -4.93 -5.14
N ARG A 227 5.13 -4.26 -4.46
CA ARG A 227 3.72 -4.69 -4.37
C ARG A 227 3.02 -4.71 -5.73
N GLY A 228 3.37 -3.81 -6.62
CA GLY A 228 2.81 -3.76 -7.97
C GLY A 228 3.20 -4.97 -8.80
N TRP A 229 4.43 -5.44 -8.68
CA TRP A 229 5.02 -6.41 -9.60
C TRP A 229 5.32 -7.79 -8.99
N MET A 230 5.20 -7.97 -7.66
CA MET A 230 5.55 -9.23 -6.98
C MET A 230 4.75 -10.43 -7.52
N VAL A 231 3.46 -10.29 -7.78
CA VAL A 231 2.64 -11.37 -8.34
C VAL A 231 3.14 -11.78 -9.72
N ALA A 232 3.46 -10.81 -10.58
CA ALA A 232 3.96 -11.07 -11.93
C ALA A 232 5.35 -11.74 -11.89
N PHE A 233 6.23 -11.30 -10.99
CA PHE A 233 7.53 -11.94 -10.77
C PHE A 233 7.39 -13.39 -10.29
N LEU A 234 6.57 -13.63 -9.26
CA LEU A 234 6.33 -14.98 -8.75
C LEU A 234 5.66 -15.89 -9.79
N THR A 235 4.77 -15.33 -10.62
CA THR A 235 4.19 -16.04 -11.76
C THR A 235 5.28 -16.50 -12.72
N ALA A 236 6.23 -15.63 -13.09
CA ALA A 236 7.35 -15.99 -13.96
C ALA A 236 8.24 -17.08 -13.35
N CYS A 237 8.48 -17.03 -12.03
CA CYS A 237 9.24 -18.05 -11.31
C CYS A 237 8.50 -19.41 -11.33
N LEU A 238 7.19 -19.43 -11.06
CA LEU A 238 6.37 -20.64 -11.07
C LEU A 238 6.26 -21.25 -12.46
N MET A 239 6.14 -20.43 -13.51
CA MET A 239 6.17 -20.94 -14.89
C MET A 239 7.52 -21.56 -15.26
N THR A 240 8.62 -21.00 -14.77
CA THR A 240 9.96 -21.62 -14.90
C THR A 240 10.01 -22.97 -14.19
N ALA A 241 9.30 -23.14 -13.08
CA ALA A 241 9.10 -24.41 -12.37
C ALA A 241 8.02 -25.32 -13.00
N ARG A 242 7.61 -25.03 -14.24
CA ARG A 242 6.66 -25.81 -15.07
C ARG A 242 5.19 -25.81 -14.60
N PHE A 243 4.78 -24.82 -13.80
CA PHE A 243 3.34 -24.61 -13.57
C PHE A 243 2.70 -23.99 -14.82
N ASP A 244 1.43 -24.35 -15.08
CA ASP A 244 0.67 -23.68 -16.13
C ASP A 244 0.38 -22.22 -15.74
N PHE A 245 0.15 -21.35 -16.74
CA PHE A 245 0.01 -19.91 -16.55
C PHE A 245 -1.10 -19.54 -15.55
N SER A 246 -2.29 -20.14 -15.65
CA SER A 246 -3.43 -19.80 -14.79
C SER A 246 -3.15 -20.16 -13.33
N LYS A 247 -2.60 -21.35 -13.07
CA LYS A 247 -2.18 -21.78 -11.72
C LYS A 247 -1.05 -20.92 -11.19
N ALA A 248 -0.06 -20.58 -12.03
CA ALA A 248 1.07 -19.76 -11.64
C ALA A 248 0.61 -18.37 -11.18
N VAL A 249 -0.34 -17.73 -11.87
CA VAL A 249 -0.90 -16.44 -11.47
C VAL A 249 -1.63 -16.56 -10.14
N SER A 250 -2.53 -17.54 -10.00
CA SER A 250 -3.32 -17.71 -8.78
C SER A 250 -2.43 -18.03 -7.56
N LEU A 251 -1.44 -18.92 -7.72
CA LEU A 251 -0.46 -19.21 -6.66
C LEU A 251 0.42 -18.00 -6.36
N GLY A 252 0.86 -17.26 -7.38
CA GLY A 252 1.64 -16.02 -7.21
C GLY A 252 0.89 -14.98 -6.36
N ALA A 253 -0.42 -14.83 -6.58
CA ALA A 253 -1.27 -13.94 -5.78
C ALA A 253 -1.40 -14.44 -4.33
N VAL A 254 -1.65 -15.74 -4.11
CA VAL A 254 -1.72 -16.34 -2.77
C VAL A 254 -0.39 -16.20 -2.02
N ILE A 255 0.74 -16.47 -2.66
CA ILE A 255 2.07 -16.32 -2.05
C ILE A 255 2.34 -14.83 -1.73
N SER A 256 1.98 -13.91 -2.63
CA SER A 256 2.12 -12.48 -2.37
C SER A 256 1.28 -12.02 -1.18
N SER A 257 0.13 -12.67 -0.89
CA SER A 257 -0.63 -12.37 0.32
C SER A 257 0.14 -12.73 1.60
N VAL A 258 0.89 -13.83 1.58
CA VAL A 258 1.78 -14.22 2.70
C VAL A 258 2.93 -13.21 2.87
N VAL A 259 3.50 -12.72 1.77
CA VAL A 259 4.53 -11.65 1.79
C VAL A 259 3.99 -10.39 2.47
N ILE A 260 2.75 -9.97 2.16
CA ILE A 260 2.10 -8.82 2.80
C ILE A 260 1.83 -9.07 4.30
N LEU A 261 1.35 -10.27 4.66
CA LEU A 261 1.10 -10.64 6.06
C LEU A 261 2.40 -10.66 6.89
N ALA A 262 3.50 -11.17 6.33
CA ALA A 262 4.81 -11.11 6.97
C ALA A 262 5.23 -9.66 7.25
N GLY A 263 4.94 -8.74 6.32
CA GLY A 263 5.14 -7.31 6.51
C GLY A 263 4.27 -6.71 7.61
N ALA A 264 3.00 -7.13 7.74
CA ALA A 264 2.12 -6.67 8.81
C ALA A 264 2.67 -7.06 10.21
N VAL A 265 3.18 -8.29 10.35
CA VAL A 265 3.87 -8.75 11.58
C VAL A 265 5.13 -7.92 11.83
N SER A 266 5.90 -7.63 10.78
CA SER A 266 7.12 -6.83 10.88
C SER A 266 6.87 -5.41 11.42
N ASN A 267 5.76 -4.77 11.07
CA ASN A 267 5.42 -3.44 11.61
C ASN A 267 5.38 -3.40 13.14
N ALA A 268 4.76 -4.40 13.76
CA ALA A 268 4.68 -4.49 15.21
C ALA A 268 6.05 -4.79 15.83
N LEU A 269 6.80 -5.75 15.27
CA LEU A 269 8.13 -6.13 15.75
C LEU A 269 9.15 -5.00 15.57
N ALA A 270 9.15 -4.33 14.44
CA ALA A 270 10.06 -3.22 14.16
C ALA A 270 9.80 -2.04 15.10
N GLY A 271 8.54 -1.75 15.45
CA GLY A 271 8.18 -0.77 16.48
C GLY A 271 8.86 -1.11 17.80
N ALA A 272 8.65 -2.32 18.33
CA ALA A 272 9.23 -2.77 19.60
C ALA A 272 10.77 -2.80 19.55
N LEU A 273 11.38 -3.26 18.47
CA LEU A 273 12.84 -3.24 18.28
C LEU A 273 13.39 -1.81 18.25
N SER A 274 12.65 -0.88 17.64
CA SER A 274 13.09 0.51 17.53
C SER A 274 13.06 1.25 18.90
N ASP A 275 12.19 0.82 19.82
CA ASP A 275 12.20 1.32 21.21
C ASP A 275 13.48 0.88 21.94
N ARG A 276 13.98 -0.32 21.66
CA ARG A 276 15.18 -0.89 22.31
C ARG A 276 16.49 -0.45 21.68
N PHE A 277 16.59 -0.45 20.35
CA PHE A 277 17.82 -0.20 19.59
C PHE A 277 17.91 1.22 19.00
N GLY A 278 16.87 2.02 19.18
CA GLY A 278 16.74 3.38 18.65
C GLY A 278 16.14 3.42 17.23
N ARG A 279 15.28 4.42 16.99
CA ARG A 279 14.52 4.58 15.73
C ARG A 279 15.42 4.53 14.49
N SER A 280 16.43 5.43 14.43
CA SER A 280 17.30 5.56 13.25
C SER A 280 18.10 4.30 12.94
N ASN A 281 18.56 3.55 13.95
CA ASN A 281 19.29 2.31 13.73
C ASN A 281 18.39 1.24 13.13
N THR A 282 17.20 1.08 13.68
CA THR A 282 16.22 0.08 13.20
C THR A 282 15.80 0.39 11.77
N ILE A 283 15.53 1.66 11.43
CA ILE A 283 15.21 2.08 10.06
C ILE A 283 16.35 1.73 9.11
N ILE A 284 17.60 2.12 9.45
CA ILE A 284 18.77 1.86 8.60
C ILE A 284 18.95 0.36 8.34
N VAL A 285 18.84 -0.49 9.37
CA VAL A 285 19.00 -1.95 9.23
C VAL A 285 17.92 -2.54 8.33
N LEU A 286 16.67 -2.16 8.53
CA LEU A 286 15.55 -2.66 7.73
C LEU A 286 15.67 -2.21 6.26
N MET A 287 15.94 -0.91 6.01
CA MET A 287 16.09 -0.37 4.66
C MET A 287 17.32 -0.91 3.93
N LEU A 288 18.44 -1.15 4.63
CA LEU A 288 19.59 -1.82 4.02
C LEU A 288 19.25 -3.27 3.66
N GLY A 289 18.54 -3.98 4.53
CA GLY A 289 18.13 -5.35 4.27
C GLY A 289 17.15 -5.45 3.10
N SER A 290 16.09 -4.61 3.05
CA SER A 290 15.12 -4.59 1.95
C SER A 290 15.79 -4.22 0.63
N GLY A 291 16.59 -3.15 0.62
CA GLY A 291 17.31 -2.69 -0.57
C GLY A 291 18.30 -3.72 -1.12
N LEU A 292 19.06 -4.42 -0.26
CA LEU A 292 19.94 -5.50 -0.68
C LEU A 292 19.18 -6.69 -1.28
N ILE A 293 18.05 -7.08 -0.65
CA ILE A 293 17.19 -8.14 -1.22
C ILE A 293 16.65 -7.68 -2.57
N SER A 294 16.23 -6.43 -2.69
CA SER A 294 15.73 -5.86 -3.94
C SER A 294 16.77 -5.93 -5.06
N LEU A 295 18.05 -5.62 -4.77
CA LEU A 295 19.15 -5.74 -5.75
C LEU A 295 19.34 -7.18 -6.26
N LEU A 296 18.99 -8.18 -5.47
CA LEU A 296 19.29 -9.58 -5.75
C LEU A 296 18.08 -10.38 -6.29
N ILE A 297 16.87 -10.12 -5.76
CA ILE A 297 15.72 -11.00 -5.95
C ILE A 297 15.33 -11.18 -7.42
N GLY A 298 15.43 -10.13 -8.24
CA GLY A 298 15.08 -10.21 -9.67
C GLY A 298 15.97 -11.15 -10.48
N TRP A 299 17.18 -11.46 -10.00
CA TRP A 299 18.11 -12.38 -10.63
C TRP A 299 17.89 -13.85 -10.24
N THR A 300 17.03 -14.08 -9.24
CA THR A 300 16.79 -15.43 -8.69
C THR A 300 15.68 -16.20 -9.39
N ARG A 301 15.08 -15.68 -10.48
CA ARG A 301 13.93 -16.28 -11.17
C ARG A 301 14.12 -17.78 -11.51
N THR A 302 15.33 -18.18 -11.88
CA THR A 302 15.66 -19.57 -12.26
C THR A 302 16.20 -20.41 -11.10
N PHE A 303 16.28 -19.85 -9.90
CA PHE A 303 16.76 -20.56 -8.70
C PHE A 303 15.67 -21.48 -8.15
N PRO A 304 16.01 -22.41 -7.24
CA PRO A 304 15.02 -23.22 -6.57
C PRO A 304 13.92 -22.37 -5.94
N PHE A 305 12.65 -22.71 -6.20
CA PHE A 305 11.52 -21.84 -5.82
C PHE A 305 11.44 -21.56 -4.32
N TRP A 306 11.87 -22.48 -3.46
CA TRP A 306 11.92 -22.24 -2.01
C TRP A 306 12.84 -21.07 -1.62
N LEU A 307 13.95 -20.86 -2.36
CA LEU A 307 14.83 -19.71 -2.13
C LEU A 307 14.17 -18.41 -2.54
N VAL A 308 13.51 -18.38 -3.71
CA VAL A 308 12.73 -17.22 -4.17
C VAL A 308 11.64 -16.88 -3.17
N LEU A 309 10.92 -17.88 -2.66
CA LEU A 309 9.87 -17.72 -1.66
C LEU A 309 10.42 -17.12 -0.36
N THR A 310 11.53 -17.66 0.16
CA THR A 310 12.17 -17.15 1.38
C THR A 310 12.60 -15.69 1.21
N LEU A 311 13.26 -15.35 0.08
CA LEU A 311 13.66 -13.99 -0.21
C LEU A 311 12.47 -13.05 -0.35
N SER A 312 11.38 -13.49 -0.98
CA SER A 312 10.16 -12.69 -1.13
C SER A 312 9.52 -12.38 0.24
N ILE A 313 9.43 -13.37 1.13
CA ILE A 313 8.88 -13.20 2.49
C ILE A 313 9.77 -12.26 3.30
N LEU A 314 11.10 -12.45 3.27
CA LEU A 314 12.06 -11.57 3.96
C LEU A 314 11.99 -10.14 3.40
N TYR A 315 11.84 -10.00 2.08
CA TYR A 315 11.69 -8.70 1.44
C TYR A 315 10.44 -7.98 1.93
N GLY A 316 9.28 -8.64 1.89
CA GLY A 316 8.03 -8.08 2.40
C GLY A 316 8.10 -7.73 3.90
N PHE A 317 8.77 -8.58 4.69
CA PHE A 317 9.00 -8.34 6.11
C PHE A 317 9.84 -7.07 6.33
N MET A 318 10.99 -6.94 5.68
CA MET A 318 11.88 -5.81 5.87
C MET A 318 11.28 -4.51 5.34
N VAL A 319 10.84 -4.48 4.08
CA VAL A 319 10.32 -3.25 3.46
C VAL A 319 9.07 -2.70 4.14
N THR A 320 8.22 -3.54 4.72
CA THR A 320 7.02 -3.06 5.41
C THR A 320 7.33 -2.60 6.83
N GLY A 321 8.25 -3.28 7.54
CA GLY A 321 8.62 -2.96 8.92
C GLY A 321 9.19 -1.57 9.12
N GLU A 322 9.81 -0.97 8.09
CA GLU A 322 10.33 0.40 8.15
C GLU A 322 9.23 1.45 8.29
N SER A 323 8.03 1.19 7.74
CA SER A 323 6.93 2.15 7.61
C SER A 323 6.50 2.75 8.95
N SER A 324 6.27 1.88 9.94
CA SER A 324 5.83 2.30 11.28
C SER A 324 6.91 3.10 12.01
N VAL A 325 8.18 2.68 11.90
CA VAL A 325 9.29 3.34 12.59
C VAL A 325 9.61 4.70 11.97
N LEU A 326 9.57 4.80 10.62
CA LEU A 326 9.72 6.06 9.91
C LEU A 326 8.63 7.07 10.28
N SER A 327 7.37 6.64 10.25
CA SER A 327 6.24 7.50 10.60
C SER A 327 6.32 7.97 12.05
N THR A 328 6.65 7.08 12.98
CA THR A 328 6.87 7.44 14.39
C THR A 328 8.00 8.46 14.53
N ARG A 329 9.13 8.24 13.86
CA ARG A 329 10.26 9.17 13.96
C ARG A 329 9.94 10.55 13.38
N ILE A 330 9.18 10.61 12.29
CA ILE A 330 8.73 11.88 11.71
C ILE A 330 7.83 12.63 12.72
N THR A 331 6.89 11.94 13.38
CA THR A 331 6.02 12.56 14.38
C THR A 331 6.76 13.03 15.62
N GLU A 332 7.80 12.31 16.06
CA GLU A 332 8.67 12.71 17.19
C GLU A 332 9.49 13.97 16.88
N LEU A 333 9.89 14.18 15.63
CA LEU A 333 10.71 15.32 15.20
C LEU A 333 9.88 16.53 14.76
N ALA A 334 8.60 16.31 14.46
CA ALA A 334 7.70 17.38 14.03
C ALA A 334 7.34 18.31 15.19
N HIS A 335 7.20 19.61 14.90
CA HIS A 335 6.64 20.54 15.88
C HIS A 335 5.17 20.19 16.16
N PRO A 336 4.70 20.16 17.43
CA PRO A 336 3.33 19.77 17.76
C PRO A 336 2.26 20.54 16.97
N SER A 337 2.36 21.85 16.85
CA SER A 337 1.43 22.70 16.08
C SER A 337 1.58 22.59 14.54
N GLY A 338 2.60 21.86 14.06
CA GLY A 338 2.87 21.59 12.63
C GLY A 338 2.69 20.14 12.23
N LEU A 339 2.29 19.27 13.15
CA LEU A 339 2.22 17.83 12.91
C LEU A 339 1.33 17.47 11.72
N GLY A 340 0.15 18.06 11.60
CA GLY A 340 -0.76 17.82 10.48
C GLY A 340 -0.15 18.18 9.12
N ARG A 341 0.54 19.31 9.02
CA ARG A 341 1.23 19.72 7.77
C ARG A 341 2.42 18.84 7.44
N THR A 342 3.17 18.41 8.46
CA THR A 342 4.28 17.46 8.29
C THR A 342 3.79 16.13 7.75
N MET A 343 2.71 15.58 8.31
CA MET A 343 2.11 14.32 7.84
C MET A 343 1.49 14.46 6.45
N ALA A 344 0.90 15.60 6.12
CA ALA A 344 0.40 15.88 4.78
C ALA A 344 1.53 15.89 3.75
N LEU A 345 2.64 16.55 4.06
CA LEU A 345 3.84 16.59 3.20
C LEU A 345 4.45 15.18 3.04
N GLN A 346 4.57 14.44 4.14
CA GLN A 346 5.02 13.04 4.13
C GLN A 346 4.15 12.18 3.20
N SER A 347 2.83 12.27 3.35
CA SER A 347 1.89 11.49 2.54
C SER A 347 1.96 11.88 1.07
N LEU A 348 1.95 13.18 0.75
CA LEU A 348 2.00 13.67 -0.62
C LEU A 348 3.26 13.18 -1.36
N LEU A 349 4.43 13.36 -0.75
CA LEU A 349 5.69 12.96 -1.34
C LEU A 349 5.84 11.42 -1.39
N GLY A 350 5.42 10.72 -0.33
CA GLY A 350 5.46 9.27 -0.27
C GLY A 350 4.57 8.61 -1.32
N PHE A 351 3.31 9.00 -1.42
CA PHE A 351 2.40 8.47 -2.45
C PHE A 351 2.77 8.95 -3.86
N GLY A 352 3.42 10.12 -4.00
CA GLY A 352 4.05 10.53 -5.24
C GLY A 352 5.09 9.51 -5.72
N ALA A 353 6.02 9.10 -4.85
CA ALA A 353 6.99 8.06 -5.15
C ALA A 353 6.33 6.70 -5.42
N ALA A 354 5.31 6.34 -4.62
CA ALA A 354 4.49 5.13 -4.80
C ALA A 354 3.78 5.08 -6.16
N SER A 355 3.43 6.24 -6.72
CA SER A 355 2.80 6.33 -8.05
C SER A 355 3.81 6.20 -9.18
N VAL A 356 5.03 6.73 -9.01
CA VAL A 356 6.07 6.74 -10.06
C VAL A 356 6.79 5.40 -10.16
N SER A 357 7.07 4.77 -9.03
CA SER A 357 7.89 3.57 -8.94
C SER A 357 7.39 2.39 -9.78
N PRO A 358 6.10 1.98 -9.76
CA PRO A 358 5.63 0.86 -10.58
C PRO A 358 5.66 1.14 -12.08
N ILE A 359 5.51 2.41 -12.48
CA ILE A 359 5.60 2.84 -13.88
C ILE A 359 7.04 2.66 -14.39
N LEU A 360 8.02 3.18 -13.63
CA LEU A 360 9.42 3.07 -14.00
C LEU A 360 9.93 1.62 -13.93
N PHE A 361 9.43 0.82 -13.00
CA PHE A 361 9.67 -0.62 -12.98
C PHE A 361 9.21 -1.27 -14.28
N GLY A 362 7.97 -1.00 -14.71
CA GLY A 362 7.43 -1.50 -15.98
C GLY A 362 8.23 -1.02 -17.19
N TYR A 363 8.66 0.23 -17.19
CA TYR A 363 9.51 0.78 -18.24
C TYR A 363 10.86 0.06 -18.35
N VAL A 364 11.50 -0.24 -17.22
CA VAL A 364 12.75 -1.03 -17.22
C VAL A 364 12.49 -2.46 -17.71
N LEU A 365 11.35 -3.06 -17.38
CA LEU A 365 10.98 -4.37 -17.95
C LEU A 365 10.81 -4.30 -19.47
N ASP A 366 10.21 -3.24 -20.02
CA ASP A 366 10.07 -3.05 -21.47
C ASP A 366 11.44 -2.91 -22.15
N LEU A 367 12.39 -2.21 -21.53
CA LEU A 367 13.75 -2.04 -22.06
C LEU A 367 14.60 -3.30 -22.02
N THR A 368 14.37 -4.17 -21.04
CA THR A 368 15.27 -5.30 -20.74
C THR A 368 14.73 -6.65 -21.21
N ASN A 369 13.49 -6.70 -21.69
CA ASN A 369 12.88 -7.91 -22.22
C ASN A 369 12.53 -7.76 -23.70
N PRO A 370 12.57 -8.85 -24.50
CA PRO A 370 12.08 -8.85 -25.87
C PRO A 370 10.60 -8.43 -25.94
N VAL A 371 10.22 -7.67 -26.96
CA VAL A 371 8.84 -7.20 -27.15
C VAL A 371 7.84 -8.36 -27.24
N ASP A 372 8.26 -9.49 -27.79
CA ASP A 372 7.46 -10.70 -27.94
C ASP A 372 7.62 -11.69 -26.75
N ALA A 373 8.27 -11.29 -25.65
CA ALA A 373 8.57 -12.19 -24.53
C ALA A 373 7.32 -12.90 -23.98
N LEU A 374 6.24 -12.17 -23.79
CA LEU A 374 4.99 -12.73 -23.24
C LEU A 374 4.31 -13.69 -24.22
N THR A 375 4.37 -13.44 -25.52
CA THR A 375 3.82 -14.36 -26.53
C THR A 375 4.72 -15.57 -26.74
N ARG A 376 6.04 -15.38 -26.72
CA ARG A 376 7.03 -16.41 -26.97
C ARG A 376 7.26 -17.35 -25.79
N PHE A 377 7.35 -16.80 -24.57
CA PHE A 377 7.68 -17.57 -23.36
C PHE A 377 6.51 -17.69 -22.40
N GLY A 378 5.46 -16.88 -22.57
CA GLY A 378 4.35 -16.76 -21.61
C GLY A 378 4.70 -15.98 -20.35
N TYR A 379 5.95 -15.54 -20.18
CA TYR A 379 6.45 -14.76 -19.04
C TYR A 379 7.64 -13.87 -19.43
N LEU A 380 7.99 -12.90 -18.58
CA LEU A 380 9.18 -12.05 -18.76
C LEU A 380 10.43 -12.77 -18.23
N PRO A 381 11.50 -12.92 -19.04
CA PRO A 381 12.73 -13.58 -18.59
C PRO A 381 13.61 -12.72 -17.68
N ASN A 382 13.65 -11.39 -17.86
CA ASN A 382 14.59 -10.50 -17.17
C ASN A 382 13.86 -9.60 -16.15
N TRP A 383 14.15 -9.80 -14.86
CA TRP A 383 13.59 -9.03 -13.75
C TRP A 383 14.65 -8.26 -12.97
N GLY A 384 15.92 -8.63 -13.11
CA GLY A 384 17.03 -8.14 -12.30
C GLY A 384 17.13 -6.61 -12.31
N TRP A 385 17.15 -6.00 -13.51
CA TRP A 385 17.30 -4.56 -13.65
C TRP A 385 16.13 -3.75 -13.05
N ALA A 386 14.92 -4.25 -13.18
CA ALA A 386 13.75 -3.58 -12.62
C ALA A 386 13.77 -3.61 -11.08
N PHE A 387 14.14 -4.74 -10.47
CA PHE A 387 14.32 -4.79 -9.02
C PHE A 387 15.55 -4.00 -8.54
N MET A 388 16.64 -3.94 -9.32
CA MET A 388 17.78 -3.06 -9.02
C MET A 388 17.37 -1.59 -8.96
N LEU A 389 16.51 -1.12 -9.87
CA LEU A 389 15.98 0.23 -9.83
C LEU A 389 15.26 0.52 -8.50
N LEU A 390 14.48 -0.43 -7.98
CA LEU A 390 13.83 -0.30 -6.66
C LEU A 390 14.86 -0.24 -5.55
N GLY A 391 15.81 -1.19 -5.54
CA GLY A 391 16.83 -1.30 -4.50
C GLY A 391 17.75 -0.07 -4.43
N ILE A 392 18.15 0.49 -5.58
CA ILE A 392 18.93 1.74 -5.62
C ILE A 392 18.13 2.87 -4.99
N GLY A 393 16.84 3.03 -5.35
CA GLY A 393 15.97 4.03 -4.73
C GLY A 393 15.77 3.81 -3.23
N GLY A 394 15.55 2.56 -2.81
CA GLY A 394 15.40 2.18 -1.40
C GLY A 394 16.65 2.47 -0.56
N LEU A 395 17.84 2.22 -1.10
CA LEU A 395 19.13 2.47 -0.42
C LEU A 395 19.48 3.96 -0.26
N MET A 396 18.80 4.86 -0.97
CA MET A 396 18.98 6.31 -0.75
C MET A 396 18.51 6.74 0.65
N GLY A 397 17.44 6.15 1.18
CA GLY A 397 16.91 6.48 2.49
C GLY A 397 17.91 6.28 3.64
N PRO A 398 18.47 5.08 3.84
CA PRO A 398 19.44 4.85 4.89
C PRO A 398 20.71 5.70 4.77
N LEU A 399 21.15 6.03 3.55
CA LEU A 399 22.27 6.96 3.34
C LEU A 399 21.97 8.37 3.82
N MET A 400 20.76 8.88 3.56
CA MET A 400 20.32 10.19 4.03
C MET A 400 20.22 10.22 5.55
N ILE A 401 19.61 9.22 6.16
CA ILE A 401 19.40 9.11 7.61
C ILE A 401 20.74 8.96 8.35
N TRP A 402 21.67 8.18 7.81
CA TRP A 402 22.99 7.98 8.39
C TRP A 402 23.81 9.29 8.44
N ARG A 403 23.74 10.12 7.41
CA ARG A 403 24.42 11.43 7.37
C ARG A 403 23.94 12.35 8.50
N ILE A 404 22.64 12.51 8.67
CA ILE A 404 22.09 13.34 9.76
C ILE A 404 22.42 12.80 11.14
N LYS A 405 22.42 11.49 11.33
CA LYS A 405 22.79 10.91 12.62
C LYS A 405 24.21 11.29 13.05
N LYS A 406 25.12 11.56 12.11
CA LYS A 406 26.47 12.06 12.40
C LYS A 406 26.50 13.55 12.74
N GLU A 407 25.59 14.36 12.21
CA GLU A 407 25.51 15.79 12.44
C GLU A 407 24.84 16.16 13.78
N VAL A 408 23.99 15.28 14.31
CA VAL A 408 23.22 15.47 15.57
C VAL A 408 23.90 14.82 16.79
N ARG A 409 25.05 14.14 16.63
CA ARG A 409 25.95 13.71 17.69
C ARG A 409 27.00 14.78 17.97
#